data_985b5710f6e4caae4ac4085f072c6793
#
_entry.id   985b5710f6e4caae4ac4085f072c6793
#
_cell.length_a   1.000
_cell.length_b   1.000
_cell.length_c   1.000
_cell.angle_alpha   90.00
_cell.angle_beta   90.00
_cell.angle_gamma   90.00
#
_symmetry.space_group_name_H-M   'P 1'
#
loop_
_entity.id
_entity.type
_entity.pdbx_description
1 polymer ?
#
loop_
_entity_poly.entity_id
_entity_poly.type
_entity_poly.pdbx_seq_one_letter_code
_entity_poly.pdbx_strand_id
1 'polypeptide(L)'
;MTTSLSPGSRETALVETQIKVMTWNVWWRFGPWQERAPLIDAVIEAEDPDILCLQEVWDTSDANQAARVAEARGYDFAFEPVLPIDGVTWGMAILSRWPIVETEGLKLVSMPSDDGSRDCRAMRVCVEGPRAEIDVFNTHLSWRPKEGAIRQKQVADLCRFVESTSKGDMPPIVCGDFNAIPTSDEVRMMTGEAAVPVDGLFFFDAWRAAGHTEAGFTWDAINPLTHAALQPNRRLDYVFVGNPRGDGTGHVTGAWIVGTEPADGLYASDHFAVVAEIRY
;
A
#
# COMPACT_ATOMS: atom_id res chain seq x y z
N MET A 1 -5.66 -64.42 9.92
CA MET A 1 -6.07 -63.40 8.94
C MET A 1 -5.75 -62.04 9.50
N THR A 2 -4.60 -61.50 9.10
CA THR A 2 -4.10 -60.18 9.53
C THR A 2 -4.44 -59.20 8.42
N THR A 3 -5.39 -58.32 8.69
CA THR A 3 -5.73 -57.17 7.81
C THR A 3 -4.70 -56.07 7.95
N SER A 4 -3.89 -55.91 6.92
CA SER A 4 -2.97 -54.78 6.76
C SER A 4 -3.79 -53.54 6.44
N LEU A 5 -3.77 -52.54 7.33
CA LEU A 5 -4.23 -51.21 7.07
C LEU A 5 -3.11 -50.46 6.36
N SER A 6 -3.26 -50.16 5.09
CA SER A 6 -2.40 -49.19 4.37
C SER A 6 -2.65 -47.80 4.91
N PRO A 7 -1.61 -47.05 5.33
CA PRO A 7 -1.77 -45.65 5.63
C PRO A 7 -1.98 -44.90 4.31
N GLY A 8 -3.21 -44.44 4.06
CA GLY A 8 -3.47 -43.50 3.01
C GLY A 8 -2.65 -42.23 3.25
N SER A 9 -1.67 -41.97 2.39
CA SER A 9 -0.98 -40.70 2.31
C SER A 9 -2.00 -39.62 1.96
N ARG A 10 -2.49 -38.90 2.96
CA ARG A 10 -3.04 -37.56 2.72
C ARG A 10 -1.85 -36.72 2.35
N GLU A 11 -1.66 -36.40 1.07
CA GLU A 11 -0.91 -35.23 0.66
C GLU A 11 -1.67 -34.03 1.25
N THR A 12 -1.25 -33.60 2.42
CA THR A 12 -1.61 -32.27 2.94
C THR A 12 -0.83 -31.29 2.10
N ALA A 13 -1.49 -30.63 1.15
CA ALA A 13 -0.92 -29.47 0.50
C ALA A 13 -0.47 -28.51 1.61
N LEU A 14 0.75 -27.99 1.49
CA LEU A 14 1.25 -26.94 2.38
C LEU A 14 0.28 -25.76 2.24
N VAL A 15 -0.35 -25.38 3.34
CA VAL A 15 -1.24 -24.24 3.35
C VAL A 15 -0.35 -23.00 3.46
N GLU A 16 -0.51 -22.07 2.53
CA GLU A 16 0.15 -20.76 2.59
C GLU A 16 -0.27 -20.07 3.89
N THR A 17 0.71 -19.63 4.68
CA THR A 17 0.47 -19.11 6.01
C THR A 17 0.85 -17.64 6.13
N GLN A 18 1.34 -17.05 5.04
CA GLN A 18 1.76 -15.64 4.96
C GLN A 18 1.28 -15.05 3.64
N ILE A 19 1.01 -13.76 3.65
CA ILE A 19 0.82 -12.93 2.46
C ILE A 19 1.87 -11.84 2.45
N LYS A 20 2.38 -11.52 1.26
CA LYS A 20 3.32 -10.43 1.03
C LYS A 20 2.58 -9.24 0.44
N VAL A 21 2.60 -8.13 1.16
CA VAL A 21 1.96 -6.88 0.75
C VAL A 21 3.03 -5.82 0.50
N MET A 22 2.93 -5.14 -0.63
CA MET A 22 3.85 -4.07 -1.00
C MET A 22 3.07 -2.78 -1.26
N THR A 23 3.58 -1.63 -0.78
CA THR A 23 3.07 -0.32 -1.13
C THR A 23 4.17 0.53 -1.75
N TRP A 24 3.84 1.27 -2.80
CA TRP A 24 4.81 2.10 -3.49
C TRP A 24 4.17 3.29 -4.21
N ASN A 25 4.64 4.51 -3.91
CA ASN A 25 4.42 5.67 -4.76
C ASN A 25 5.39 5.58 -5.96
N VAL A 26 4.87 5.47 -7.18
CA VAL A 26 5.65 5.24 -8.41
C VAL A 26 5.93 6.52 -9.19
N TRP A 27 5.62 7.68 -8.61
CA TRP A 27 5.99 9.01 -9.11
C TRP A 27 5.48 9.29 -10.54
N TRP A 28 4.26 8.91 -10.83
CA TRP A 28 3.53 9.21 -12.07
C TRP A 28 4.44 9.27 -13.31
N ARG A 29 4.28 10.30 -14.14
CA ARG A 29 5.09 10.56 -15.35
C ARG A 29 6.11 11.68 -15.13
N PHE A 30 6.56 11.89 -13.90
CA PHE A 30 7.59 12.88 -13.60
C PHE A 30 8.99 12.36 -13.97
N GLY A 31 9.89 13.31 -14.26
CA GLY A 31 11.25 12.98 -14.65
C GLY A 31 11.34 12.06 -15.88
N PRO A 32 12.35 11.20 -15.98
CA PRO A 32 12.53 10.25 -17.08
C PRO A 32 11.65 9.01 -16.91
N TRP A 33 10.33 9.19 -16.90
CA TRP A 33 9.36 8.15 -16.52
C TRP A 33 9.38 6.91 -17.43
N GLN A 34 9.72 7.06 -18.74
CA GLN A 34 9.85 5.92 -19.66
C GLN A 34 11.04 5.03 -19.28
N GLU A 35 12.14 5.64 -18.84
CA GLU A 35 13.36 4.94 -18.43
C GLU A 35 13.19 4.31 -17.04
N ARG A 36 12.36 4.94 -16.17
CA ARG A 36 12.00 4.40 -14.84
C ARG A 36 11.04 3.21 -14.90
N ALA A 37 10.18 3.15 -15.90
CA ALA A 37 9.16 2.10 -15.98
C ALA A 37 9.74 0.68 -15.91
N PRO A 38 10.78 0.27 -16.66
CA PRO A 38 11.36 -1.06 -16.52
C PRO A 38 12.03 -1.29 -15.16
N LEU A 39 12.51 -0.25 -14.48
CA LEU A 39 13.08 -0.38 -13.13
C LEU A 39 12.00 -0.65 -12.09
N ILE A 40 10.83 0.00 -12.22
CA ILE A 40 9.65 -0.28 -11.39
C ILE A 40 9.24 -1.75 -11.58
N ASP A 41 9.15 -2.21 -12.82
CA ASP A 41 8.79 -3.59 -13.13
C ASP A 41 9.78 -4.59 -12.52
N ALA A 42 11.08 -4.32 -12.61
CA ALA A 42 12.12 -5.18 -12.06
C ALA A 42 12.06 -5.29 -10.53
N VAL A 43 11.77 -4.21 -9.81
CA VAL A 43 11.59 -4.24 -8.35
C VAL A 43 10.35 -5.05 -7.99
N ILE A 44 9.22 -4.83 -8.67
CA ILE A 44 7.99 -5.59 -8.43
C ILE A 44 8.18 -7.08 -8.74
N GLU A 45 8.92 -7.41 -9.81
CA GLU A 45 9.23 -8.79 -10.18
C GLU A 45 10.12 -9.47 -9.13
N ALA A 46 11.14 -8.79 -8.65
CA ALA A 46 12.06 -9.32 -7.64
C ALA A 46 11.37 -9.61 -6.31
N GLU A 47 10.45 -8.73 -5.90
CA GLU A 47 9.70 -8.89 -4.65
C GLU A 47 8.55 -9.88 -4.78
N ASP A 48 7.93 -10.00 -5.95
CA ASP A 48 6.78 -10.88 -6.21
C ASP A 48 5.69 -10.81 -5.13
N PRO A 49 5.12 -9.60 -4.84
CA PRO A 49 4.13 -9.44 -3.80
C PRO A 49 2.80 -10.13 -4.16
N ASP A 50 2.05 -10.60 -3.17
CA ASP A 50 0.70 -11.13 -3.38
C ASP A 50 -0.32 -10.01 -3.61
N ILE A 51 -0.10 -8.88 -2.92
CA ILE A 51 -0.92 -7.67 -3.03
C ILE A 51 0.02 -6.46 -3.19
N LEU A 52 -0.27 -5.62 -4.18
CA LEU A 52 0.51 -4.44 -4.51
C LEU A 52 -0.37 -3.20 -4.53
N CYS A 53 -0.08 -2.23 -3.66
CA CYS A 53 -0.75 -0.94 -3.56
C CYS A 53 0.13 0.15 -4.17
N LEU A 54 -0.31 0.74 -5.28
CA LEU A 54 0.43 1.78 -5.99
C LEU A 54 -0.24 3.15 -5.83
N GLN A 55 0.55 4.19 -5.64
CA GLN A 55 0.14 5.58 -5.66
C GLN A 55 0.84 6.28 -6.83
N GLU A 56 0.25 7.36 -7.32
CA GLU A 56 0.73 8.12 -8.48
C GLU A 56 0.83 7.27 -9.77
N VAL A 57 -0.18 6.45 -9.98
CA VAL A 57 -0.33 5.65 -11.21
C VAL A 57 -0.90 6.52 -12.32
N TRP A 58 -0.38 6.40 -13.53
CA TRP A 58 -0.92 7.09 -14.70
C TRP A 58 -1.86 6.20 -15.51
N ASP A 59 -2.88 6.83 -16.10
CA ASP A 59 -3.86 6.22 -16.98
C ASP A 59 -4.14 7.14 -18.18
N THR A 60 -4.23 6.57 -19.37
CA THR A 60 -4.58 7.25 -20.63
C THR A 60 -5.69 6.50 -21.36
N SER A 61 -6.21 7.04 -22.46
CA SER A 61 -7.17 6.34 -23.32
C SER A 61 -6.68 4.98 -23.83
N ASP A 62 -5.38 4.80 -23.95
CA ASP A 62 -4.76 3.67 -24.67
C ASP A 62 -3.97 2.72 -23.74
N ALA A 63 -3.60 3.17 -22.54
CA ALA A 63 -2.77 2.39 -21.63
C ALA A 63 -2.93 2.85 -20.17
N ASN A 64 -2.89 1.89 -19.25
CA ASN A 64 -2.87 2.11 -17.81
C ASN A 64 -1.64 1.43 -17.22
N GLN A 65 -0.89 2.13 -16.35
CA GLN A 65 0.35 1.61 -15.75
C GLN A 65 0.08 0.35 -14.90
N ALA A 66 -0.99 0.36 -14.10
CA ALA A 66 -1.32 -0.79 -13.26
C ALA A 66 -1.80 -1.99 -14.09
N ALA A 67 -2.61 -1.74 -15.15
CA ALA A 67 -3.05 -2.80 -16.07
C ALA A 67 -1.86 -3.52 -16.72
N ARG A 68 -0.84 -2.77 -17.13
CA ARG A 68 0.38 -3.32 -17.73
C ARG A 68 1.13 -4.23 -16.74
N VAL A 69 1.26 -3.82 -15.48
CA VAL A 69 1.87 -4.63 -14.43
C VAL A 69 1.01 -5.86 -14.14
N ALA A 70 -0.30 -5.71 -14.06
CA ALA A 70 -1.25 -6.80 -13.82
C ALA A 70 -1.17 -7.87 -14.93
N GLU A 71 -1.19 -7.45 -16.21
CA GLU A 71 -1.07 -8.36 -17.35
C GLU A 71 0.26 -9.15 -17.32
N ALA A 72 1.37 -8.47 -17.06
CA ALA A 72 2.69 -9.11 -17.03
C ALA A 72 2.82 -10.17 -15.92
N ARG A 73 2.05 -10.06 -14.85
CA ARG A 73 2.14 -10.92 -13.66
C ARG A 73 0.94 -11.86 -13.48
N GLY A 74 -0.10 -11.72 -14.30
CA GLY A 74 -1.34 -12.46 -14.14
C GLY A 74 -2.13 -12.04 -12.88
N TYR A 75 -2.04 -10.78 -12.48
CA TYR A 75 -2.77 -10.22 -11.36
C TYR A 75 -4.13 -9.67 -11.82
N ASP A 76 -5.09 -9.65 -10.91
CA ASP A 76 -6.27 -8.80 -11.01
C ASP A 76 -5.94 -7.39 -10.50
N PHE A 77 -6.67 -6.36 -10.93
CA PHE A 77 -6.40 -5.00 -10.48
C PHE A 77 -7.64 -4.13 -10.44
N ALA A 78 -7.61 -3.14 -9.55
CA ALA A 78 -8.55 -2.03 -9.50
C ALA A 78 -7.78 -0.70 -9.57
N PHE A 79 -8.35 0.28 -10.28
CA PHE A 79 -7.78 1.62 -10.42
C PHE A 79 -8.78 2.67 -9.92
N GLU A 80 -8.33 3.57 -9.05
CA GLU A 80 -9.09 4.72 -8.55
C GLU A 80 -8.53 6.01 -9.17
N PRO A 81 -9.27 6.64 -10.11
CA PRO A 81 -8.86 7.91 -10.71
C PRO A 81 -8.99 9.05 -9.69
N VAL A 82 -8.00 9.94 -9.65
CA VAL A 82 -8.01 11.13 -8.79
C VAL A 82 -8.31 12.39 -9.61
N LEU A 83 -7.47 12.73 -10.58
CA LEU A 83 -7.68 13.89 -11.45
C LEU A 83 -6.98 13.72 -12.81
N PRO A 84 -7.52 14.31 -13.88
CA PRO A 84 -6.83 14.41 -15.17
C PRO A 84 -5.83 15.58 -15.16
N ILE A 85 -4.62 15.33 -15.69
CA ILE A 85 -3.59 16.32 -15.90
C ILE A 85 -3.14 16.21 -17.37
N ASP A 86 -3.40 17.21 -18.20
CA ASP A 86 -3.03 17.26 -19.63
C ASP A 86 -3.44 15.98 -20.41
N GLY A 87 -4.64 15.46 -20.15
CA GLY A 87 -5.17 14.27 -20.84
C GLY A 87 -4.65 12.94 -20.30
N VAL A 88 -3.88 12.94 -19.21
CA VAL A 88 -3.42 11.75 -18.50
C VAL A 88 -4.03 11.77 -17.11
N THR A 89 -4.75 10.72 -16.74
CA THR A 89 -5.33 10.59 -15.39
C THR A 89 -4.24 10.20 -14.39
N TRP A 90 -4.21 10.89 -13.28
CA TRP A 90 -3.44 10.55 -12.11
C TRP A 90 -4.32 9.82 -11.11
N GLY A 91 -3.83 8.71 -10.55
CA GLY A 91 -4.65 7.88 -9.69
C GLY A 91 -3.85 6.93 -8.82
N MET A 92 -4.55 5.96 -8.26
CA MET A 92 -4.02 4.89 -7.42
C MET A 92 -4.52 3.54 -7.92
N ALA A 93 -3.81 2.46 -7.57
CA ALA A 93 -4.23 1.11 -7.92
C ALA A 93 -3.94 0.13 -6.78
N ILE A 94 -4.74 -0.93 -6.73
CA ILE A 94 -4.44 -2.15 -5.98
C ILE A 94 -4.45 -3.30 -6.98
N LEU A 95 -3.38 -4.08 -6.94
CA LEU A 95 -3.21 -5.28 -7.75
C LEU A 95 -3.14 -6.49 -6.81
N SER A 96 -3.68 -7.63 -7.22
CA SER A 96 -3.74 -8.83 -6.40
C SER A 96 -3.48 -10.08 -7.23
N ARG A 97 -2.74 -11.03 -6.67
CA ARG A 97 -2.57 -12.38 -7.22
C ARG A 97 -3.90 -13.15 -7.27
N TRP A 98 -4.85 -12.79 -6.44
CA TRP A 98 -6.17 -13.40 -6.32
C TRP A 98 -7.27 -12.46 -6.83
N PRO A 99 -8.46 -12.98 -7.16
CA PRO A 99 -9.56 -12.16 -7.67
C PRO A 99 -9.95 -11.01 -6.73
N ILE A 100 -10.18 -9.85 -7.30
CA ILE A 100 -10.80 -8.71 -6.62
C ILE A 100 -12.32 -8.81 -6.85
N VAL A 101 -13.07 -9.01 -5.77
CA VAL A 101 -14.53 -9.24 -5.83
C VAL A 101 -15.36 -8.01 -5.50
N GLU A 102 -14.79 -7.04 -4.79
CA GLU A 102 -15.42 -5.74 -4.51
C GLU A 102 -14.40 -4.62 -4.65
N THR A 103 -14.85 -3.45 -5.10
CA THR A 103 -14.05 -2.22 -5.18
C THR A 103 -14.90 -1.03 -4.74
N GLU A 104 -14.36 -0.20 -3.85
CA GLU A 104 -14.99 1.02 -3.37
C GLU A 104 -13.98 2.16 -3.34
N GLY A 105 -14.40 3.37 -3.73
CA GLY A 105 -13.60 4.59 -3.67
C GLY A 105 -14.19 5.62 -2.71
N LEU A 106 -13.32 6.37 -2.03
CA LEU A 106 -13.70 7.48 -1.15
C LEU A 106 -12.92 8.74 -1.51
N LYS A 107 -13.63 9.82 -1.79
CA LYS A 107 -13.02 11.16 -1.85
C LYS A 107 -12.79 11.66 -0.44
N LEU A 108 -11.53 11.88 -0.09
CA LEU A 108 -11.13 12.42 1.21
C LEU A 108 -11.30 13.96 1.23
N VAL A 109 -11.46 14.51 2.44
CA VAL A 109 -11.44 15.97 2.59
C VAL A 109 -10.13 16.55 2.05
N SER A 110 -10.20 17.63 1.29
CA SER A 110 -9.05 18.29 0.69
C SER A 110 -9.15 19.81 0.82
N MET A 111 -8.01 20.49 0.66
CA MET A 111 -8.02 21.94 0.57
C MET A 111 -8.71 22.36 -0.73
N PRO A 112 -9.52 23.42 -0.72
CA PRO A 112 -10.11 23.94 -1.96
C PRO A 112 -9.03 24.25 -3.00
N SER A 113 -9.26 23.84 -4.23
CA SER A 113 -8.48 24.23 -5.41
C SER A 113 -9.41 24.29 -6.61
N ASP A 114 -9.19 25.25 -7.51
CA ASP A 114 -10.05 25.48 -8.66
C ASP A 114 -9.89 24.37 -9.73
N ASP A 115 -8.76 23.67 -9.71
CA ASP A 115 -8.36 22.65 -10.70
C ASP A 115 -8.41 21.21 -10.14
N GLY A 116 -8.87 21.00 -8.90
CA GLY A 116 -8.85 19.69 -8.26
C GLY A 116 -7.47 19.16 -7.88
N SER A 117 -6.40 19.93 -8.10
CA SER A 117 -4.99 19.53 -7.85
C SER A 117 -4.67 19.16 -6.40
N ARG A 118 -5.66 19.28 -5.51
CA ARG A 118 -5.57 18.89 -4.09
C ARG A 118 -6.50 17.76 -3.71
N ASP A 119 -7.15 17.17 -4.68
CA ASP A 119 -8.02 16.04 -4.41
C ASP A 119 -7.17 14.86 -3.91
N CYS A 120 -7.64 14.26 -2.82
CA CYS A 120 -7.07 13.06 -2.23
C CYS A 120 -8.15 11.99 -2.16
N ARG A 121 -7.75 10.75 -2.29
CA ARG A 121 -8.67 9.62 -2.27
C ARG A 121 -8.14 8.48 -1.42
N ALA A 122 -9.05 7.62 -1.01
CA ALA A 122 -8.78 6.27 -0.57
C ALA A 122 -9.59 5.31 -1.44
N MET A 123 -9.08 4.10 -1.62
CA MET A 123 -9.80 3.01 -2.26
C MET A 123 -9.74 1.77 -1.39
N ARG A 124 -10.74 0.92 -1.48
CA ARG A 124 -10.80 -0.41 -0.90
C ARG A 124 -11.01 -1.44 -1.99
N VAL A 125 -10.36 -2.58 -1.84
CA VAL A 125 -10.75 -3.80 -2.54
C VAL A 125 -10.99 -4.91 -1.53
N CYS A 126 -11.92 -5.82 -1.84
CA CYS A 126 -12.02 -7.12 -1.22
C CYS A 126 -11.38 -8.14 -2.14
N VAL A 127 -10.36 -8.83 -1.66
CA VAL A 127 -9.62 -9.87 -2.39
C VAL A 127 -10.10 -11.23 -1.91
N GLU A 128 -10.50 -12.12 -2.84
CA GLU A 128 -10.83 -13.50 -2.56
C GLU A 128 -9.55 -14.33 -2.39
N GLY A 129 -8.93 -14.22 -1.21
CA GLY A 129 -7.72 -14.96 -0.88
C GLY A 129 -7.97 -16.47 -0.71
N PRO A 130 -6.92 -17.29 -0.70
CA PRO A 130 -7.05 -18.77 -0.69
C PRO A 130 -7.68 -19.33 0.60
N ARG A 131 -7.78 -18.55 1.66
CA ARG A 131 -8.34 -18.99 2.96
C ARG A 131 -9.48 -18.11 3.47
N ALA A 132 -9.45 -16.81 3.17
CA ALA A 132 -10.41 -15.84 3.64
C ALA A 132 -10.41 -14.60 2.73
N GLU A 133 -11.46 -13.81 2.79
CA GLU A 133 -11.49 -12.49 2.17
C GLU A 133 -10.54 -11.54 2.90
N ILE A 134 -9.82 -10.72 2.12
CA ILE A 134 -8.85 -9.75 2.59
C ILE A 134 -9.30 -8.36 2.17
N ASP A 135 -9.61 -7.51 3.13
CA ASP A 135 -9.89 -6.09 2.88
C ASP A 135 -8.59 -5.30 2.83
N VAL A 136 -8.30 -4.73 1.67
CA VAL A 136 -7.10 -3.92 1.43
C VAL A 136 -7.51 -2.51 1.06
N PHE A 137 -6.91 -1.55 1.74
CA PHE A 137 -7.12 -0.12 1.51
C PHE A 137 -5.84 0.52 1.01
N ASN A 138 -5.96 1.43 0.06
CA ASN A 138 -4.85 2.23 -0.46
C ASN A 138 -5.23 3.71 -0.41
N THR A 139 -4.30 4.56 0.01
CA THR A 139 -4.52 6.00 0.11
C THR A 139 -3.29 6.80 -0.30
N HIS A 140 -3.52 8.06 -0.72
CA HIS A 140 -2.48 9.06 -0.90
C HIS A 140 -2.96 10.37 -0.29
N LEU A 141 -2.36 10.76 0.83
CA LEU A 141 -2.78 11.94 1.60
C LEU A 141 -2.13 13.22 1.09
N SER A 142 -2.64 14.36 1.53
CA SER A 142 -2.13 15.69 1.18
C SER A 142 -0.62 15.80 1.40
N TRP A 143 0.13 16.14 0.33
CA TRP A 143 1.58 16.08 0.31
C TRP A 143 2.29 17.27 0.96
N ARG A 144 1.63 18.44 1.06
CA ARG A 144 2.30 19.64 1.55
C ARG A 144 2.60 19.56 3.05
N PRO A 145 3.83 19.88 3.49
CA PRO A 145 4.22 19.76 4.90
C PRO A 145 3.30 20.52 5.87
N LYS A 146 2.77 21.69 5.45
CA LYS A 146 1.89 22.53 6.26
C LYS A 146 0.43 22.03 6.38
N GLU A 147 0.08 20.94 5.71
CA GLU A 147 -1.30 20.43 5.64
C GLU A 147 -1.60 19.33 6.67
N GLY A 148 -0.86 19.24 7.78
CA GLY A 148 -1.07 18.25 8.85
C GLY A 148 -2.50 18.21 9.37
N ALA A 149 -3.12 19.38 9.62
CA ALA A 149 -4.52 19.43 10.07
C ALA A 149 -5.54 18.90 9.03
N ILE A 150 -5.19 18.93 7.73
CA ILE A 150 -5.99 18.31 6.67
C ILE A 150 -5.77 16.80 6.67
N ARG A 151 -4.51 16.34 6.74
CA ARG A 151 -4.19 14.90 6.82
C ARG A 151 -4.83 14.23 8.03
N GLN A 152 -4.90 14.89 9.20
CA GLN A 152 -5.64 14.35 10.35
C GLN A 152 -7.13 14.11 10.04
N LYS A 153 -7.77 15.02 9.30
CA LYS A 153 -9.15 14.83 8.84
C LYS A 153 -9.25 13.70 7.81
N GLN A 154 -8.29 13.62 6.89
CA GLN A 154 -8.20 12.53 5.92
C GLN A 154 -8.02 11.18 6.58
N VAL A 155 -7.18 11.08 7.61
CA VAL A 155 -7.04 9.87 8.43
C VAL A 155 -8.35 9.53 9.15
N ALA A 156 -9.06 10.52 9.67
CA ALA A 156 -10.35 10.29 10.31
C ALA A 156 -11.40 9.77 9.30
N ASP A 157 -11.42 10.30 8.08
CA ASP A 157 -12.31 9.81 7.01
C ASP A 157 -11.92 8.41 6.57
N LEU A 158 -10.61 8.13 6.43
CA LEU A 158 -10.07 6.80 6.10
C LEU A 158 -10.45 5.77 7.18
N CYS A 159 -10.27 6.08 8.47
CA CYS A 159 -10.64 5.16 9.55
C CYS A 159 -12.14 4.84 9.54
N ARG A 160 -13.02 5.84 9.31
CA ARG A 160 -14.46 5.59 9.16
C ARG A 160 -14.79 4.75 7.93
N PHE A 161 -14.06 4.96 6.84
CA PHE A 161 -14.21 4.15 5.63
C PHE A 161 -13.81 2.69 5.90
N VAL A 162 -12.68 2.46 6.56
CA VAL A 162 -12.27 1.12 6.97
C VAL A 162 -13.33 0.48 7.87
N GLU A 163 -13.78 1.16 8.91
CA GLU A 163 -14.78 0.64 9.85
C GLU A 163 -16.10 0.29 9.17
N SER A 164 -16.56 1.14 8.26
CA SER A 164 -17.87 0.94 7.62
C SER A 164 -17.87 -0.10 6.49
N THR A 165 -16.71 -0.42 5.92
CA THR A 165 -16.63 -1.28 4.72
C THR A 165 -15.87 -2.58 4.92
N SER A 166 -15.05 -2.71 5.97
CA SER A 166 -14.36 -3.97 6.27
C SER A 166 -15.36 -5.06 6.65
N LYS A 167 -15.29 -6.18 5.92
CA LYS A 167 -16.17 -7.34 6.11
C LYS A 167 -15.39 -8.63 6.30
N GLY A 168 -14.10 -8.59 5.93
CA GLY A 168 -13.25 -9.77 5.87
C GLY A 168 -12.98 -10.43 7.20
N ASP A 169 -12.69 -11.71 7.12
CA ASP A 169 -12.25 -12.49 8.28
C ASP A 169 -10.81 -12.19 8.69
N MET A 170 -10.03 -11.55 7.84
CA MET A 170 -8.69 -11.06 8.14
C MET A 170 -8.73 -9.62 8.66
N PRO A 171 -7.84 -9.23 9.61
CA PRO A 171 -7.68 -7.83 9.96
C PRO A 171 -7.40 -6.96 8.73
N PRO A 172 -8.05 -5.78 8.56
CA PRO A 172 -7.89 -4.94 7.40
C PRO A 172 -6.44 -4.46 7.24
N ILE A 173 -5.98 -4.36 6.00
CA ILE A 173 -4.66 -3.87 5.63
C ILE A 173 -4.83 -2.49 5.00
N VAL A 174 -4.13 -1.48 5.52
CA VAL A 174 -4.15 -0.11 5.01
C VAL A 174 -2.76 0.26 4.52
N CYS A 175 -2.64 0.56 3.25
CA CYS A 175 -1.40 0.93 2.58
C CYS A 175 -1.44 2.36 2.07
N GLY A 176 -0.27 2.95 1.81
CA GLY A 176 -0.21 4.18 1.04
C GLY A 176 0.88 5.14 1.44
N ASP A 177 0.91 6.25 0.70
CA ASP A 177 1.69 7.43 1.01
C ASP A 177 0.88 8.36 1.92
N PHE A 178 1.21 8.37 3.20
CA PHE A 178 0.55 9.20 4.20
C PHE A 178 1.11 10.62 4.23
N ASN A 179 2.22 10.90 3.54
CA ASN A 179 2.89 12.20 3.56
C ASN A 179 3.13 12.74 5.00
N ALA A 180 3.25 11.84 5.95
CA ALA A 180 3.33 12.09 7.38
C ALA A 180 4.39 11.18 8.03
N ILE A 181 5.21 11.72 8.92
CA ILE A 181 6.26 10.95 9.61
C ILE A 181 5.68 10.19 10.81
N PRO A 182 6.37 9.14 11.31
CA PRO A 182 5.86 8.30 12.41
C PRO A 182 5.46 9.05 13.68
N THR A 183 6.09 10.19 13.95
CA THR A 183 5.81 11.01 15.14
C THR A 183 4.71 12.04 14.93
N SER A 184 4.17 12.19 13.72
CA SER A 184 3.06 13.11 13.46
C SER A 184 1.73 12.54 13.93
N ASP A 185 0.78 13.41 14.25
CA ASP A 185 -0.51 13.00 14.81
C ASP A 185 -1.29 12.10 13.85
N GLU A 186 -1.16 12.28 12.54
CA GLU A 186 -1.79 11.44 11.52
C GLU A 186 -1.43 9.96 11.70
N VAL A 187 -0.15 9.66 11.85
CA VAL A 187 0.34 8.28 12.05
C VAL A 187 0.01 7.79 13.46
N ARG A 188 0.12 8.65 14.47
CA ARG A 188 -0.22 8.32 15.85
C ARG A 188 -1.71 8.05 16.03
N MET A 189 -2.59 8.69 15.25
CA MET A 189 -4.03 8.39 15.22
C MET A 189 -4.28 6.99 14.64
N MET A 190 -3.53 6.58 13.62
CA MET A 190 -3.60 5.22 13.08
C MET A 190 -3.15 4.17 14.09
N THR A 191 -2.08 4.44 14.85
CA THR A 191 -1.47 3.47 15.76
C THR A 191 -2.04 3.48 17.19
N GLY A 192 -3.02 4.33 17.46
CA GLY A 192 -3.60 4.44 18.82
C GLY A 192 -2.72 5.21 19.81
N GLU A 193 -1.63 5.82 19.35
CA GLU A 193 -0.73 6.67 20.17
C GLU A 193 -1.22 8.12 20.31
N ALA A 194 -2.28 8.48 19.56
CA ALA A 194 -3.08 9.69 19.72
C ALA A 194 -4.57 9.31 19.76
N ALA A 195 -5.47 10.30 19.86
CA ALA A 195 -6.90 10.04 19.86
C ALA A 195 -7.32 9.34 18.56
N VAL A 196 -7.83 8.11 18.67
CA VAL A 196 -8.29 7.32 17.53
C VAL A 196 -9.57 7.93 16.94
N PRO A 197 -9.69 8.00 15.59
CA PRO A 197 -10.87 8.56 14.95
C PRO A 197 -12.15 7.74 15.12
N VAL A 198 -11.99 6.43 15.29
CA VAL A 198 -13.08 5.45 15.50
C VAL A 198 -12.76 4.65 16.74
N ASP A 199 -13.69 4.56 17.66
CA ASP A 199 -13.47 3.84 18.93
C ASP A 199 -13.16 2.37 18.68
N GLY A 200 -12.08 1.89 19.30
CA GLY A 200 -11.61 0.51 19.16
C GLY A 200 -10.88 0.18 17.84
N LEU A 201 -10.82 1.09 16.88
CA LEU A 201 -10.08 0.87 15.63
C LEU A 201 -8.68 1.49 15.72
N PHE A 202 -7.66 0.66 15.63
CA PHE A 202 -6.26 1.06 15.50
C PHE A 202 -5.48 0.01 14.70
N PHE A 203 -4.26 0.36 14.29
CA PHE A 203 -3.44 -0.45 13.42
C PHE A 203 -2.03 -0.60 13.96
N PHE A 204 -1.36 -1.67 13.59
CA PHE A 204 0.07 -1.85 13.78
C PHE A 204 0.80 -1.39 12.51
N ASP A 205 1.74 -0.46 12.68
CA ASP A 205 2.71 -0.10 11.65
C ASP A 205 3.65 -1.30 11.41
N ALA A 206 3.61 -1.87 10.21
CA ALA A 206 4.34 -3.10 9.90
C ALA A 206 5.85 -2.98 10.15
N TRP A 207 6.46 -1.81 9.84
CA TRP A 207 7.86 -1.55 10.11
C TRP A 207 8.20 -1.71 11.59
N ARG A 208 7.42 -1.10 12.46
CA ARG A 208 7.61 -1.20 13.91
C ARG A 208 7.24 -2.58 14.45
N ALA A 209 6.18 -3.18 13.93
CA ALA A 209 5.71 -4.50 14.36
C ALA A 209 6.71 -5.61 14.03
N ALA A 210 7.49 -5.46 12.93
CA ALA A 210 8.60 -6.34 12.58
C ALA A 210 9.85 -6.17 13.49
N GLY A 211 9.81 -5.23 14.43
CA GLY A 211 10.89 -5.02 15.40
C GLY A 211 11.98 -4.02 14.98
N HIS A 212 11.77 -3.30 13.89
CA HIS A 212 12.71 -2.27 13.42
C HIS A 212 12.74 -1.07 14.37
N THR A 213 13.94 -0.61 14.68
CA THR A 213 14.22 0.59 15.50
C THR A 213 14.81 1.74 14.68
N GLU A 214 15.34 1.44 13.49
CA GLU A 214 15.85 2.41 12.53
C GLU A 214 14.71 3.18 11.86
N ALA A 215 15.05 4.33 11.28
CA ALA A 215 14.05 5.28 10.76
C ALA A 215 13.22 4.73 9.59
N GLY A 216 13.79 3.85 8.74
CA GLY A 216 13.10 3.25 7.61
C GLY A 216 12.65 4.27 6.58
N PHE A 217 13.54 5.17 6.15
CA PHE A 217 13.18 6.24 5.21
C PHE A 217 12.70 5.69 3.88
N THR A 218 11.54 6.14 3.45
CA THR A 218 10.98 5.88 2.11
C THR A 218 11.14 7.07 1.18
N TRP A 219 11.46 8.24 1.72
CA TRP A 219 11.90 9.46 1.06
C TRP A 219 13.27 9.82 1.60
N ASP A 220 14.32 9.67 0.78
CA ASP A 220 15.70 9.81 1.22
C ASP A 220 16.54 10.63 0.22
N ALA A 221 17.36 11.54 0.73
CA ALA A 221 18.26 12.37 -0.07
C ALA A 221 19.39 11.58 -0.77
N ILE A 222 19.57 10.31 -0.47
CA ILE A 222 20.44 9.42 -1.26
C ILE A 222 19.91 9.27 -2.70
N ASN A 223 18.59 9.43 -2.89
CA ASN A 223 17.93 9.42 -4.16
C ASN A 223 17.88 10.84 -4.75
N PRO A 224 18.61 11.12 -5.85
CA PRO A 224 18.64 12.46 -6.45
C PRO A 224 17.29 12.97 -6.93
N LEU A 225 16.31 12.10 -7.17
CA LEU A 225 14.97 12.49 -7.61
C LEU A 225 14.23 13.30 -6.53
N THR A 226 14.62 13.17 -5.24
CA THR A 226 14.04 13.93 -4.12
C THR A 226 14.62 15.32 -3.96
N HIS A 227 15.78 15.61 -4.58
CA HIS A 227 16.56 16.84 -4.29
C HIS A 227 15.81 18.13 -4.59
N ALA A 228 14.94 18.15 -5.60
CA ALA A 228 14.19 19.34 -5.96
C ALA A 228 13.23 19.82 -4.86
N ALA A 229 12.81 18.91 -3.98
CA ALA A 229 11.88 19.23 -2.88
C ALA A 229 12.58 19.95 -1.70
N LEU A 230 13.91 19.82 -1.57
CA LEU A 230 14.69 20.38 -0.45
C LEU A 230 14.15 19.99 0.94
N GLN A 231 13.70 18.76 1.10
CA GLN A 231 13.08 18.26 2.31
C GLN A 231 13.99 17.22 3.00
N PRO A 232 13.88 17.05 4.33
CA PRO A 232 14.66 16.04 5.06
C PRO A 232 14.22 14.61 4.69
N ASN A 233 15.08 13.64 5.00
CA ASN A 233 14.75 12.22 4.93
C ASN A 233 13.56 11.88 5.82
N ARG A 234 12.61 11.07 5.32
CA ARG A 234 11.36 10.75 6.00
C ARG A 234 10.87 9.35 5.63
N ARG A 235 10.16 8.72 6.56
CA ARG A 235 9.29 7.61 6.25
C ARG A 235 7.88 8.16 6.06
N LEU A 236 7.32 8.02 4.88
CA LEU A 236 6.03 8.57 4.44
C LEU A 236 5.05 7.49 4.02
N ASP A 237 5.57 6.33 3.61
CA ASP A 237 4.84 5.21 3.08
C ASP A 237 4.73 4.12 4.14
N TYR A 238 3.54 3.52 4.24
CA TYR A 238 3.22 2.58 5.32
C TYR A 238 2.39 1.40 4.82
N VAL A 239 2.62 0.26 5.46
CA VAL A 239 1.68 -0.85 5.56
C VAL A 239 1.21 -0.91 7.00
N PHE A 240 -0.07 -0.65 7.24
CA PHE A 240 -0.74 -0.78 8.52
C PHE A 240 -1.61 -2.03 8.52
N VAL A 241 -1.61 -2.78 9.59
CA VAL A 241 -2.43 -3.99 9.77
C VAL A 241 -3.31 -3.82 11.00
N GLY A 242 -4.59 -4.13 10.87
CA GLY A 242 -5.52 -4.11 11.98
C GLY A 242 -5.10 -5.05 13.12
N ASN A 243 -5.80 -4.99 14.24
CA ASN A 243 -5.44 -5.77 15.43
C ASN A 243 -5.39 -7.28 15.11
N PRO A 244 -4.25 -7.96 15.30
CA PRO A 244 -4.12 -9.39 15.05
C PRO A 244 -5.09 -10.21 15.90
N ARG A 245 -5.57 -11.31 15.33
CA ARG A 245 -6.46 -12.24 16.02
C ARG A 245 -5.70 -13.16 16.98
N GLY A 246 -6.41 -13.79 17.89
CA GLY A 246 -5.82 -14.70 18.87
C GLY A 246 -5.15 -15.95 18.30
N ASP A 247 -5.46 -16.33 17.05
CA ASP A 247 -4.81 -17.41 16.31
C ASP A 247 -3.55 -16.97 15.56
N GLY A 248 -3.24 -15.66 15.61
CA GLY A 248 -2.09 -15.03 14.97
C GLY A 248 -2.35 -14.47 13.58
N THR A 249 -3.58 -14.62 13.03
CA THR A 249 -3.96 -13.99 11.75
C THR A 249 -3.82 -12.46 11.86
N GLY A 250 -3.17 -11.85 10.88
CA GLY A 250 -2.86 -10.41 10.87
C GLY A 250 -1.55 -10.05 11.58
N HIS A 251 -0.82 -11.01 12.19
CA HIS A 251 0.47 -10.72 12.79
C HIS A 251 1.53 -10.45 11.71
N VAL A 252 2.22 -9.31 11.81
CA VAL A 252 3.35 -8.97 10.94
C VAL A 252 4.55 -9.83 11.32
N THR A 253 5.09 -10.57 10.36
CA THR A 253 6.23 -11.47 10.55
C THR A 253 7.53 -10.90 9.98
N GLY A 254 7.44 -9.91 9.10
CA GLY A 254 8.58 -9.21 8.51
C GLY A 254 8.15 -7.92 7.82
N ALA A 255 9.09 -6.96 7.71
CA ALA A 255 8.93 -5.78 6.88
C ALA A 255 10.30 -5.30 6.39
N TRP A 256 10.38 -4.75 5.19
CA TRP A 256 11.61 -4.19 4.62
C TRP A 256 11.30 -3.12 3.56
N ILE A 257 12.34 -2.38 3.17
CA ILE A 257 12.25 -1.33 2.15
C ILE A 257 13.02 -1.79 0.93
N VAL A 258 12.46 -1.56 -0.27
CA VAL A 258 13.04 -1.94 -1.55
C VAL A 258 13.00 -0.80 -2.56
N GLY A 259 13.70 -0.98 -3.70
CA GLY A 259 13.87 0.09 -4.69
C GLY A 259 14.90 1.14 -4.25
N THR A 260 15.74 0.81 -3.27
CA THR A 260 16.75 1.70 -2.69
C THR A 260 18.04 1.79 -3.52
N GLU A 261 18.20 0.94 -4.52
CA GLU A 261 19.39 0.90 -5.35
C GLU A 261 19.08 1.42 -6.77
N PRO A 262 19.91 2.31 -7.32
CA PRO A 262 19.76 2.77 -8.68
C PRO A 262 20.27 1.71 -9.68
N ALA A 263 19.64 1.63 -10.84
CA ALA A 263 20.19 0.92 -12.00
C ALA A 263 20.77 1.96 -12.97
N ASP A 264 22.03 1.81 -13.32
CA ASP A 264 22.80 2.75 -14.17
C ASP A 264 22.68 4.23 -13.68
N GLY A 265 22.60 4.42 -12.35
CA GLY A 265 22.49 5.73 -11.72
C GLY A 265 21.08 6.33 -11.69
N LEU A 266 20.06 5.61 -12.18
CA LEU A 266 18.67 6.03 -12.15
C LEU A 266 17.88 5.22 -11.13
N TYR A 267 17.15 5.89 -10.23
CA TYR A 267 16.20 5.27 -9.32
C TYR A 267 14.84 5.05 -9.99
N ALA A 268 14.14 4.00 -9.56
CA ALA A 268 12.83 3.63 -10.12
C ALA A 268 11.73 4.65 -9.79
N SER A 269 11.75 5.24 -8.61
CA SER A 269 10.83 6.29 -8.14
C SER A 269 11.60 7.25 -7.22
N ASP A 270 11.01 8.39 -6.89
CA ASP A 270 11.50 9.28 -5.82
C ASP A 270 11.15 8.75 -4.42
N HIS A 271 10.22 7.80 -4.31
CA HIS A 271 9.96 7.02 -3.11
C HIS A 271 10.58 5.62 -3.18
N PHE A 272 10.90 5.07 -2.03
CA PHE A 272 11.20 3.64 -1.85
C PHE A 272 9.94 2.90 -1.41
N ALA A 273 9.79 1.65 -1.84
CA ALA A 273 8.64 0.85 -1.49
C ALA A 273 8.78 0.19 -0.11
N VAL A 274 7.66 0.00 0.58
CA VAL A 274 7.57 -0.79 1.81
C VAL A 274 6.93 -2.13 1.52
N VAL A 275 7.56 -3.20 1.96
CA VAL A 275 7.05 -4.57 1.88
C VAL A 275 6.81 -5.10 3.29
N ALA A 276 5.72 -5.83 3.47
CA ALA A 276 5.40 -6.51 4.72
C ALA A 276 4.96 -7.95 4.47
N GLU A 277 5.41 -8.86 5.31
CA GLU A 277 4.86 -10.22 5.42
C GLU A 277 3.92 -10.28 6.62
N ILE A 278 2.72 -10.81 6.36
CA ILE A 278 1.62 -10.84 7.33
C ILE A 278 1.11 -12.26 7.41
N ARG A 279 0.95 -12.78 8.63
CA ARG A 279 0.35 -14.10 8.83
C ARG A 279 -1.11 -14.10 8.39
N TYR A 280 -1.46 -15.15 7.63
CA TYR A 280 -2.74 -15.26 6.96
C TYR A 280 -3.47 -16.56 7.34
#